data_cd02a1cf8ba558ed72c4ede3a4b95a7c
#
_entry.id   cd02a1cf8ba558ed72c4ede3a4b95a7c
#
_cell.length_a   1.000
_cell.length_b   1.000
_cell.length_c   1.000
_cell.angle_alpha   90.00
_cell.angle_beta   90.00
_cell.angle_gamma   90.00
#
_symmetry.space_group_name_H-M   'P 1'
#
loop_
_entity.id
_entity.type
_entity.pdbx_description
1 polymer ?
#
loop_
_entity_poly.entity_id
_entity_poly.type
_entity_poly.pdbx_seq_one_letter_code
_entity_poly.pdbx_strand_id
1 'polypeptide(L)'
;MKNYENVVIFDHPLIRHKIAILRDERTSTKEFRELVEEITTLMTYECFKDVPTVEKEVTTPMETCTQRVVKDNAVAIVPILRAGLGMVNGIHALFPSARVGHIGMYRDEETLQPQSYYCKLPHDIDDEEKLVLVVDPMLATGGSACDAIDLLKKRGCKHIKFMAIIGAPEGVSRVAEAHPDVKIYVSTLDRCLNDKGYILPGLGDAGDRLFGTK
;
A
#
# COMPACT_ATOMS: atom_id res chain seq x y z
N MET A 1 -20.54 -4.28 -6.60
CA MET A 1 -19.20 -4.55 -7.16
C MET A 1 -19.08 -6.04 -7.43
N LYS A 2 -18.39 -6.44 -8.50
CA LYS A 2 -18.01 -7.84 -8.76
C LYS A 2 -17.14 -8.35 -7.61
N ASN A 3 -17.35 -9.58 -7.17
CA ASN A 3 -16.53 -10.17 -6.12
C ASN A 3 -15.21 -10.68 -6.75
N TYR A 4 -14.09 -10.14 -6.33
CA TYR A 4 -12.75 -10.54 -6.81
C TYR A 4 -12.03 -11.32 -5.72
N GLU A 5 -11.51 -12.50 -6.02
CA GLU A 5 -10.80 -13.37 -5.07
C GLU A 5 -9.47 -12.77 -4.56
N ASN A 6 -8.89 -11.88 -5.37
CA ASN A 6 -7.63 -11.20 -5.05
C ASN A 6 -7.81 -9.87 -4.31
N VAL A 7 -9.05 -9.49 -3.94
CA VAL A 7 -9.36 -8.23 -3.22
C VAL A 7 -9.77 -8.53 -1.79
N VAL A 8 -9.09 -7.89 -0.84
CA VAL A 8 -9.39 -7.95 0.60
C VAL A 8 -9.82 -6.57 1.06
N ILE A 9 -11.07 -6.44 1.50
CA ILE A 9 -11.60 -5.22 2.12
C ILE A 9 -11.67 -5.47 3.62
N PHE A 10 -11.04 -4.58 4.41
CA PHE A 10 -11.02 -4.71 5.86
C PHE A 10 -12.37 -4.33 6.47
N ASP A 11 -12.85 -5.19 7.35
CA ASP A 11 -14.03 -4.92 8.18
C ASP A 11 -13.67 -5.00 9.66
N HIS A 12 -12.94 -3.98 10.14
CA HIS A 12 -12.49 -3.93 11.53
C HIS A 12 -12.93 -2.63 12.20
N PRO A 13 -13.54 -2.67 13.40
CA PRO A 13 -14.08 -1.47 14.07
C PRO A 13 -13.02 -0.38 14.32
N LEU A 14 -11.79 -0.74 14.70
CA LEU A 14 -10.71 0.22 14.91
C LEU A 14 -10.29 0.94 13.61
N ILE A 15 -10.23 0.21 12.50
CA ILE A 15 -9.94 0.81 11.19
C ILE A 15 -11.08 1.76 10.80
N ARG A 16 -12.34 1.33 10.92
CA ARG A 16 -13.51 2.18 10.64
C ARG A 16 -13.52 3.46 11.48
N HIS A 17 -13.19 3.36 12.77
CA HIS A 17 -13.10 4.50 13.66
C HIS A 17 -12.04 5.50 13.19
N LYS A 18 -10.83 5.03 12.89
CA LYS A 18 -9.72 5.87 12.41
C LYS A 18 -10.02 6.50 11.04
N ILE A 19 -10.65 5.76 10.14
CA ILE A 19 -11.12 6.28 8.85
C ILE A 19 -12.15 7.40 9.04
N ALA A 20 -13.07 7.29 10.00
CA ALA A 20 -14.05 8.34 10.27
C ALA A 20 -13.37 9.67 10.67
N ILE A 21 -12.34 9.62 11.51
CA ILE A 21 -11.55 10.79 11.90
C ILE A 21 -10.70 11.29 10.73
N LEU A 22 -10.04 10.38 9.99
CA LEU A 22 -9.22 10.72 8.84
C LEU A 22 -9.97 11.51 7.77
N ARG A 23 -11.26 11.20 7.56
CA ARG A 23 -12.12 11.86 6.56
C ARG A 23 -12.51 13.28 6.94
N ASP A 24 -12.60 13.59 8.24
CA ASP A 24 -13.07 14.90 8.72
C ASP A 24 -12.17 16.01 8.15
N GLU A 25 -12.77 17.00 7.52
CA GLU A 25 -12.04 18.14 6.92
C GLU A 25 -11.27 18.96 7.97
N ARG A 26 -11.70 18.89 9.25
CA ARG A 26 -11.06 19.57 10.38
C ARG A 26 -9.84 18.84 10.91
N THR A 27 -9.62 17.58 10.52
CA THR A 27 -8.44 16.82 10.93
C THR A 27 -7.17 17.50 10.44
N SER A 28 -6.32 17.91 11.39
CA SER A 28 -5.09 18.62 11.09
C SER A 28 -4.09 17.77 10.29
N THR A 29 -3.16 18.41 9.57
CA THR A 29 -2.09 17.70 8.84
C THR A 29 -1.27 16.76 9.74
N LYS A 30 -1.03 17.15 11.01
CA LYS A 30 -0.34 16.30 11.98
C LYS A 30 -1.14 15.03 12.27
N GLU A 31 -2.39 15.21 12.68
CA GLU A 31 -3.28 14.11 13.03
C GLU A 31 -3.57 13.20 11.82
N PHE A 32 -3.71 13.79 10.63
CA PHE A 32 -3.89 13.04 9.39
C PHE A 32 -2.71 12.09 9.12
N ARG A 33 -1.46 12.54 9.31
CA ARG A 33 -0.27 11.69 9.18
C ARG A 33 -0.26 10.56 10.21
N GLU A 34 -0.56 10.87 11.47
CA GLU A 34 -0.62 9.88 12.54
C GLU A 34 -1.67 8.81 12.24
N LEU A 35 -2.86 9.21 11.79
CA LEU A 35 -3.93 8.28 11.41
C LEU A 35 -3.58 7.42 10.21
N VAL A 36 -2.94 7.98 9.18
CA VAL A 36 -2.45 7.21 8.02
C VAL A 36 -1.45 6.15 8.47
N GLU A 37 -0.50 6.50 9.34
CA GLU A 37 0.49 5.58 9.88
C GLU A 37 -0.18 4.46 10.71
N GLU A 38 -1.09 4.79 11.61
CA GLU A 38 -1.80 3.84 12.45
C GLU A 38 -2.68 2.87 11.64
N ILE A 39 -3.46 3.38 10.66
CA ILE A 39 -4.27 2.54 9.77
C ILE A 39 -3.37 1.60 8.98
N THR A 40 -2.27 2.13 8.44
CA THR A 40 -1.30 1.33 7.67
C THR A 40 -0.68 0.24 8.53
N THR A 41 -0.34 0.51 9.79
CA THR A 41 0.17 -0.49 10.73
C THR A 41 -0.82 -1.64 10.93
N LEU A 42 -2.10 -1.32 11.17
CA LEU A 42 -3.15 -2.32 11.33
C LEU A 42 -3.35 -3.17 10.06
N MET A 43 -3.32 -2.53 8.89
CA MET A 43 -3.45 -3.23 7.60
C MET A 43 -2.23 -4.12 7.33
N THR A 44 -1.05 -3.66 7.70
CA THR A 44 0.22 -4.39 7.49
C THR A 44 0.23 -5.72 8.24
N TYR A 45 -0.30 -5.77 9.45
CA TYR A 45 -0.42 -7.00 10.22
C TYR A 45 -1.14 -8.10 9.44
N GLU A 46 -2.28 -7.81 8.84
CA GLU A 46 -3.02 -8.78 8.04
C GLU A 46 -2.37 -9.03 6.67
N CYS A 47 -1.83 -7.97 6.05
CA CYS A 47 -1.16 -8.08 4.75
C CYS A 47 0.05 -9.04 4.79
N PHE A 48 0.73 -9.15 5.92
CA PHE A 48 1.95 -9.95 6.09
C PHE A 48 1.73 -11.33 6.74
N LYS A 49 0.51 -11.77 6.93
CA LYS A 49 0.22 -13.08 7.55
C LYS A 49 0.82 -14.28 6.81
N ASP A 50 1.13 -14.13 5.54
CA ASP A 50 1.73 -15.15 4.66
C ASP A 50 3.19 -14.83 4.28
N VAL A 51 3.86 -13.92 5.03
CA VAL A 51 5.28 -13.61 4.79
C VAL A 51 6.15 -14.85 5.06
N PRO A 52 7.17 -15.11 4.20
CA PRO A 52 8.05 -16.26 4.38
C PRO A 52 8.80 -16.23 5.71
N THR A 53 8.86 -17.37 6.39
CA THR A 53 9.60 -17.55 7.64
C THR A 53 10.65 -18.63 7.48
N VAL A 54 11.77 -18.49 8.21
CA VAL A 54 12.86 -19.45 8.29
C VAL A 54 13.03 -19.92 9.72
N GLU A 55 13.60 -21.13 9.90
CA GLU A 55 14.00 -21.61 11.23
C GLU A 55 15.31 -20.97 11.67
N LYS A 56 15.37 -20.59 12.93
CA LYS A 56 16.54 -19.98 13.55
C LYS A 56 16.69 -20.51 14.99
N GLU A 57 17.91 -20.87 15.36
CA GLU A 57 18.23 -21.16 16.76
C GLU A 57 18.24 -19.87 17.59
N VAL A 58 17.53 -19.89 18.70
CA VAL A 58 17.42 -18.79 19.65
C VAL A 58 17.75 -19.34 21.04
N THR A 59 18.70 -18.69 21.72
CA THR A 59 19.04 -18.99 23.11
C THR A 59 18.23 -18.07 24.02
N THR A 60 17.30 -18.69 24.77
CA THR A 60 16.55 -18.00 25.82
C THR A 60 17.34 -18.03 27.15
N PRO A 61 16.90 -17.32 28.18
CA PRO A 61 17.51 -17.45 29.51
C PRO A 61 17.43 -18.86 30.09
N MET A 62 16.59 -19.75 29.54
CA MET A 62 16.39 -21.10 30.09
C MET A 62 17.05 -22.18 29.24
N GLU A 63 16.91 -22.12 27.89
CA GLU A 63 17.44 -23.12 26.97
C GLU A 63 17.59 -22.57 25.54
N THR A 64 18.28 -23.31 24.70
CA THR A 64 18.33 -23.06 23.25
C THR A 64 17.19 -23.84 22.58
N CYS A 65 16.44 -23.14 21.71
CA CYS A 65 15.31 -23.72 20.97
C CYS A 65 15.26 -23.18 19.53
N THR A 66 14.62 -23.95 18.66
CA THR A 66 14.37 -23.50 17.28
C THR A 66 13.07 -22.69 17.21
N GLN A 67 13.15 -21.51 16.61
CA GLN A 67 12.01 -20.61 16.40
C GLN A 67 11.86 -20.26 14.92
N ARG A 68 10.63 -19.91 14.52
CA ARG A 68 10.35 -19.37 13.17
C ARG A 68 10.44 -17.86 13.21
N VAL A 69 11.31 -17.29 12.38
CA VAL A 69 11.48 -15.85 12.22
C VAL A 69 11.22 -15.44 10.78
N VAL A 70 10.81 -14.20 10.56
CA VAL A 70 10.69 -13.68 9.20
C VAL A 70 12.08 -13.61 8.59
N LYS A 71 12.21 -14.04 7.33
CA LYS A 71 13.48 -14.01 6.59
C LYS A 71 13.97 -12.56 6.45
N ASP A 72 15.25 -12.33 6.70
CA ASP A 72 15.88 -11.03 6.46
C ASP A 72 15.70 -10.62 5.00
N ASN A 73 15.46 -9.33 4.76
CA ASN A 73 15.19 -8.76 3.44
C ASN A 73 13.99 -9.37 2.66
N ALA A 74 13.08 -10.09 3.34
CA ALA A 74 11.93 -10.71 2.69
C ALA A 74 10.95 -9.69 2.06
N VAL A 75 10.99 -8.41 2.49
CA VAL A 75 10.02 -7.40 2.11
C VAL A 75 10.69 -6.15 1.54
N ALA A 76 10.14 -5.64 0.44
CA ALA A 76 10.39 -4.30 -0.07
C ALA A 76 9.08 -3.51 -0.11
N ILE A 77 9.13 -2.24 0.33
CA ILE A 77 8.02 -1.29 0.29
C ILE A 77 8.24 -0.38 -0.91
N VAL A 78 7.20 -0.19 -1.71
CA VAL A 78 7.26 0.69 -2.89
C VAL A 78 6.11 1.70 -2.83
N PRO A 79 6.30 2.84 -2.14
CA PRO A 79 5.32 3.91 -2.16
C PRO A 79 5.24 4.56 -3.55
N ILE A 80 4.01 4.80 -4.02
CA ILE A 80 3.76 5.67 -5.15
C ILE A 80 3.85 7.11 -4.65
N LEU A 81 4.82 7.86 -5.16
CA LEU A 81 5.06 9.25 -4.77
C LEU A 81 3.90 10.14 -5.25
N ARG A 82 3.52 11.12 -4.48
CA ARG A 82 3.99 11.57 -3.15
C ARG A 82 3.28 10.89 -1.99
N ALA A 83 1.95 10.66 -2.10
CA ALA A 83 1.07 10.30 -0.99
C ALA A 83 1.43 8.94 -0.33
N GLY A 84 1.93 7.98 -1.11
CA GLY A 84 2.36 6.67 -0.59
C GLY A 84 3.45 6.75 0.49
N LEU A 85 4.25 7.84 0.53
CA LEU A 85 5.26 8.05 1.58
C LEU A 85 4.67 8.05 2.99
N GLY A 86 3.43 8.55 3.14
CA GLY A 86 2.76 8.58 4.44
C GLY A 86 2.50 7.19 5.04
N MET A 87 2.53 6.15 4.23
CA MET A 87 2.28 4.77 4.68
C MET A 87 3.55 4.02 5.12
N VAL A 88 4.74 4.51 4.75
CA VAL A 88 6.00 3.79 4.96
C VAL A 88 6.29 3.55 6.44
N ASN A 89 6.11 4.55 7.29
CA ASN A 89 6.39 4.44 8.73
C ASN A 89 5.50 3.39 9.40
N GLY A 90 4.22 3.31 9.03
CA GLY A 90 3.30 2.32 9.58
C GLY A 90 3.72 0.88 9.27
N ILE A 91 4.35 0.65 8.11
CA ILE A 91 4.91 -0.65 7.74
C ILE A 91 6.22 -0.90 8.51
N HIS A 92 7.10 0.09 8.59
CA HIS A 92 8.36 -0.01 9.33
C HIS A 92 8.16 -0.24 10.83
N ALA A 93 7.03 0.22 11.41
CA ALA A 93 6.71 -0.07 12.80
C ALA A 93 6.61 -1.58 13.09
N LEU A 94 6.17 -2.39 12.12
CA LEU A 94 6.09 -3.84 12.23
C LEU A 94 7.23 -4.57 11.54
N PHE A 95 7.81 -3.98 10.51
CA PHE A 95 8.86 -4.59 9.70
C PHE A 95 10.01 -3.60 9.44
N PRO A 96 10.84 -3.27 10.47
CA PRO A 96 11.85 -2.22 10.37
C PRO A 96 13.00 -2.53 9.40
N SER A 97 13.21 -3.81 9.03
CA SER A 97 14.23 -4.22 8.05
C SER A 97 13.78 -4.11 6.60
N ALA A 98 12.49 -3.78 6.32
CA ALA A 98 12.00 -3.65 4.96
C ALA A 98 12.74 -2.54 4.20
N ARG A 99 13.19 -2.86 2.99
CA ARG A 99 13.82 -1.87 2.10
C ARG A 99 12.77 -1.06 1.39
N VAL A 100 13.09 0.21 1.09
CA VAL A 100 12.15 1.12 0.42
C VAL A 100 12.66 1.46 -0.96
N GLY A 101 11.84 1.18 -1.98
CA GLY A 101 11.99 1.73 -3.32
C GLY A 101 10.95 2.82 -3.56
N HIS A 102 11.16 3.68 -4.54
CA HIS A 102 10.24 4.77 -4.82
C HIS A 102 9.88 4.78 -6.30
N ILE A 103 8.57 4.94 -6.57
CA ILE A 103 8.06 5.15 -7.93
C ILE A 103 7.30 6.47 -7.93
N GLY A 104 7.76 7.42 -8.75
CA GLY A 104 7.06 8.67 -9.02
C GLY A 104 6.27 8.57 -10.31
N MET A 105 4.96 8.77 -10.21
CA MET A 105 4.04 8.76 -11.34
C MET A 105 3.35 10.12 -11.46
N TYR A 106 3.20 10.63 -12.67
CA TYR A 106 2.30 11.75 -12.94
C TYR A 106 1.41 11.40 -14.13
N ARG A 107 0.29 12.07 -14.21
CA ARG A 107 -0.58 11.97 -15.39
C ARG A 107 -0.14 13.04 -16.39
N ASP A 108 0.25 12.62 -17.58
CA ASP A 108 0.53 13.53 -18.68
C ASP A 108 -0.74 14.32 -19.02
N GLU A 109 -0.64 15.66 -19.09
CA GLU A 109 -1.81 16.53 -19.25
C GLU A 109 -2.43 16.44 -20.65
N GLU A 110 -1.64 16.10 -21.68
CA GLU A 110 -2.09 16.01 -23.07
C GLU A 110 -2.65 14.61 -23.38
N THR A 111 -1.90 13.57 -23.00
CA THR A 111 -2.24 12.19 -23.36
C THR A 111 -3.12 11.51 -22.30
N LEU A 112 -3.22 12.10 -21.10
CA LEU A 112 -3.86 11.54 -19.91
C LEU A 112 -3.29 10.16 -19.50
N GLN A 113 -2.14 9.78 -20.08
CA GLN A 113 -1.44 8.55 -19.75
C GLN A 113 -0.53 8.78 -18.55
N PRO A 114 -0.47 7.81 -17.62
CA PRO A 114 0.48 7.88 -16.53
C PRO A 114 1.91 7.70 -17.05
N GLN A 115 2.80 8.55 -16.59
CA GLN A 115 4.22 8.50 -16.91
C GLN A 115 5.05 8.43 -15.62
N SER A 116 6.07 7.56 -15.64
CA SER A 116 7.02 7.48 -14.53
C SER A 116 8.09 8.55 -14.72
N TYR A 117 8.17 9.48 -13.76
CA TYR A 117 9.24 10.49 -13.72
C TYR A 117 10.38 10.11 -12.77
N TYR A 118 10.16 9.11 -11.92
CA TYR A 118 11.16 8.66 -10.96
C TYR A 118 10.96 7.18 -10.65
N CYS A 119 12.04 6.41 -10.68
CA CYS A 119 12.03 5.01 -10.29
C CYS A 119 13.40 4.64 -9.70
N LYS A 120 13.45 4.42 -8.39
CA LYS A 120 14.63 3.91 -7.70
C LYS A 120 14.20 2.79 -6.78
N LEU A 121 14.63 1.58 -7.09
CA LEU A 121 14.27 0.34 -6.40
C LEU A 121 15.49 -0.26 -5.71
N PRO A 122 15.31 -1.08 -4.66
CA PRO A 122 16.38 -1.91 -4.12
C PRO A 122 17.02 -2.77 -5.21
N HIS A 123 18.33 -3.01 -5.12
CA HIS A 123 19.08 -3.73 -6.15
C HIS A 123 18.66 -5.20 -6.26
N ASP A 124 18.07 -5.76 -5.23
CA ASP A 124 17.59 -7.14 -5.12
C ASP A 124 16.06 -7.23 -5.20
N ILE A 125 15.41 -6.27 -5.87
CA ILE A 125 13.94 -6.20 -5.97
C ILE A 125 13.34 -7.39 -6.74
N ASP A 126 14.14 -8.02 -7.59
CA ASP A 126 13.82 -9.19 -8.42
C ASP A 126 14.12 -10.53 -7.75
N ASP A 127 14.55 -10.55 -6.48
CA ASP A 127 14.70 -11.78 -5.71
C ASP A 127 13.37 -12.55 -5.73
N GLU A 128 13.43 -13.84 -6.09
CA GLU A 128 12.28 -14.71 -6.31
C GLU A 128 11.37 -14.86 -5.08
N GLU A 129 11.92 -14.74 -3.88
CA GLU A 129 11.17 -14.88 -2.63
C GLU A 129 10.77 -13.53 -2.02
N LYS A 130 11.16 -12.42 -2.63
CA LYS A 130 10.89 -11.08 -2.10
C LYS A 130 9.43 -10.68 -2.32
N LEU A 131 8.77 -10.33 -1.23
CA LEU A 131 7.46 -9.71 -1.25
C LEU A 131 7.61 -8.20 -1.50
N VAL A 132 7.04 -7.71 -2.58
CA VAL A 132 7.01 -6.29 -2.92
C VAL A 132 5.63 -5.72 -2.57
N LEU A 133 5.57 -4.83 -1.59
CA LEU A 133 4.34 -4.15 -1.19
C LEU A 133 4.29 -2.76 -1.79
N VAL A 134 3.44 -2.58 -2.79
CA VAL A 134 3.12 -1.27 -3.38
C VAL A 134 2.09 -0.57 -2.51
N VAL A 135 2.30 0.70 -2.18
CA VAL A 135 1.40 1.44 -1.31
C VAL A 135 1.05 2.82 -1.87
N ASP A 136 -0.24 3.13 -1.80
CA ASP A 136 -0.81 4.43 -2.12
C ASP A 136 -2.08 4.61 -1.25
N PRO A 137 -2.26 5.69 -0.50
CA PRO A 137 -3.45 5.86 0.32
C PRO A 137 -4.76 5.87 -0.48
N MET A 138 -4.73 6.18 -1.78
CA MET A 138 -5.91 6.38 -2.60
C MET A 138 -5.91 5.49 -3.84
N LEU A 139 -6.83 4.53 -3.92
CA LEU A 139 -7.06 3.74 -5.14
C LEU A 139 -8.31 4.30 -5.86
N ALA A 140 -8.13 5.38 -6.60
CA ALA A 140 -9.21 6.08 -7.32
C ALA A 140 -9.52 5.42 -8.68
N THR A 141 -8.83 5.81 -9.73
CA THR A 141 -9.01 5.25 -11.09
C THR A 141 -8.23 3.96 -11.35
N GLY A 142 -7.28 3.64 -10.47
CA GLY A 142 -6.39 2.48 -10.60
C GLY A 142 -5.26 2.62 -11.61
N GLY A 143 -5.17 3.74 -12.33
CA GLY A 143 -4.10 3.94 -13.34
C GLY A 143 -2.70 3.83 -12.75
N SER A 144 -2.35 4.71 -11.81
CA SER A 144 -1.03 4.70 -11.17
C SER A 144 -0.67 3.37 -10.51
N ALA A 145 -1.66 2.69 -9.92
CA ALA A 145 -1.46 1.37 -9.33
C ALA A 145 -1.10 0.32 -10.40
N CYS A 146 -1.86 0.26 -11.51
CA CYS A 146 -1.57 -0.66 -12.63
C CYS A 146 -0.17 -0.42 -13.19
N ASP A 147 0.18 0.85 -13.47
CA ASP A 147 1.45 1.16 -14.10
C ASP A 147 2.65 0.88 -13.16
N ALA A 148 2.49 1.14 -11.84
CA ALA A 148 3.50 0.77 -10.85
C ALA A 148 3.68 -0.74 -10.78
N ILE A 149 2.60 -1.53 -10.80
CA ILE A 149 2.66 -3.00 -10.80
C ILE A 149 3.30 -3.50 -12.11
N ASP A 150 2.92 -2.96 -13.27
CA ASP A 150 3.51 -3.30 -14.55
C ASP A 150 5.02 -3.02 -14.60
N LEU A 151 5.44 -1.87 -14.06
CA LEU A 151 6.84 -1.51 -13.97
C LEU A 151 7.62 -2.51 -13.10
N LEU A 152 7.06 -2.92 -11.95
CA LEU A 152 7.69 -3.90 -11.07
C LEU A 152 7.76 -5.29 -11.70
N LYS A 153 6.71 -5.73 -12.39
CA LYS A 153 6.72 -6.98 -13.15
C LYS A 153 7.79 -6.97 -14.25
N LYS A 154 7.93 -5.85 -14.99
CA LYS A 154 9.01 -5.66 -15.97
C LYS A 154 10.41 -5.68 -15.34
N ARG A 155 10.53 -5.37 -14.05
CA ARG A 155 11.78 -5.46 -13.28
C ARG A 155 12.02 -6.83 -12.66
N GLY A 156 11.17 -7.81 -12.92
CA GLY A 156 11.32 -9.20 -12.47
C GLY A 156 10.63 -9.53 -11.16
N CYS A 157 9.91 -8.58 -10.53
CA CYS A 157 9.20 -8.84 -9.27
C CYS A 157 8.09 -9.88 -9.49
N LYS A 158 8.09 -10.95 -8.68
CA LYS A 158 7.15 -12.08 -8.80
C LYS A 158 6.01 -12.01 -7.77
N HIS A 159 6.30 -11.59 -6.54
CA HIS A 159 5.34 -11.54 -5.45
C HIS A 159 5.00 -10.10 -5.11
N ILE A 160 3.96 -9.58 -5.73
CA ILE A 160 3.51 -8.20 -5.55
C ILE A 160 2.19 -8.20 -4.78
N LYS A 161 2.08 -7.31 -3.80
CA LYS A 161 0.83 -6.93 -3.15
C LYS A 161 0.63 -5.43 -3.30
N PHE A 162 -0.62 -5.00 -3.33
CA PHE A 162 -1.00 -3.59 -3.34
C PHE A 162 -1.84 -3.26 -2.11
N MET A 163 -1.58 -2.13 -1.47
CA MET A 163 -2.33 -1.69 -0.30
C MET A 163 -2.74 -0.23 -0.43
N ALA A 164 -4.04 0.03 -0.25
CA ALA A 164 -4.60 1.38 -0.21
C ALA A 164 -5.50 1.58 1.01
N ILE A 165 -5.53 2.81 1.53
CA ILE A 165 -6.42 3.15 2.65
C ILE A 165 -7.86 3.27 2.15
N ILE A 166 -8.11 4.03 1.09
CA ILE A 166 -9.44 4.18 0.50
C ILE A 166 -9.42 3.75 -0.95
N GLY A 167 -10.41 2.95 -1.37
CA GLY A 167 -10.62 2.57 -2.76
C GLY A 167 -11.98 2.97 -3.31
N ALA A 168 -12.02 3.25 -4.61
CA ALA A 168 -13.26 3.31 -5.38
C ALA A 168 -13.48 1.99 -6.13
N PRO A 169 -14.74 1.57 -6.36
CA PRO A 169 -15.06 0.35 -7.11
C PRO A 169 -14.39 0.31 -8.48
N GLU A 170 -14.31 1.44 -9.17
CA GLU A 170 -13.71 1.59 -10.50
C GLU A 170 -12.22 1.24 -10.47
N GLY A 171 -11.47 1.81 -9.53
CA GLY A 171 -10.03 1.55 -9.40
C GLY A 171 -9.73 0.14 -8.93
N VAL A 172 -10.48 -0.35 -7.94
CA VAL A 172 -10.33 -1.71 -7.44
C VAL A 172 -10.58 -2.72 -8.54
N SER A 173 -11.68 -2.55 -9.32
CA SER A 173 -12.00 -3.44 -10.44
C SER A 173 -10.92 -3.42 -11.50
N ARG A 174 -10.44 -2.22 -11.88
CA ARG A 174 -9.38 -2.07 -12.88
C ARG A 174 -8.10 -2.82 -12.49
N VAL A 175 -7.62 -2.63 -11.26
CA VAL A 175 -6.38 -3.30 -10.80
C VAL A 175 -6.60 -4.80 -10.66
N ALA A 176 -7.75 -5.24 -10.11
CA ALA A 176 -8.04 -6.65 -9.92
C ALA A 176 -8.14 -7.43 -11.25
N GLU A 177 -8.70 -6.81 -12.29
CA GLU A 177 -8.82 -7.41 -13.62
C GLU A 177 -7.50 -7.38 -14.40
N ALA A 178 -6.72 -6.31 -14.30
CA ALA A 178 -5.42 -6.19 -14.96
C ALA A 178 -4.34 -7.10 -14.32
N HIS A 179 -4.42 -7.29 -13.00
CA HIS A 179 -3.43 -8.04 -12.22
C HIS A 179 -4.09 -9.05 -11.28
N PRO A 180 -4.68 -10.13 -11.80
CA PRO A 180 -5.38 -11.13 -10.98
C PRO A 180 -4.44 -11.92 -10.05
N ASP A 181 -3.14 -11.89 -10.32
CA ASP A 181 -2.06 -12.47 -9.52
C ASP A 181 -1.61 -11.58 -8.35
N VAL A 182 -2.07 -10.32 -8.28
CA VAL A 182 -1.72 -9.36 -7.23
C VAL A 182 -2.84 -9.28 -6.20
N LYS A 183 -2.52 -9.52 -4.92
CA LYS A 183 -3.48 -9.28 -3.83
C LYS A 183 -3.59 -7.79 -3.53
N ILE A 184 -4.83 -7.30 -3.50
CA ILE A 184 -5.19 -5.90 -3.27
C ILE A 184 -5.84 -5.80 -1.90
N TYR A 185 -5.27 -4.97 -1.03
CA TYR A 185 -5.76 -4.70 0.32
C TYR A 185 -6.29 -3.27 0.39
N VAL A 186 -7.55 -3.11 0.79
CA VAL A 186 -8.21 -1.80 0.90
C VAL A 186 -8.89 -1.71 2.26
N SER A 187 -8.63 -0.64 3.03
CA SER A 187 -9.24 -0.53 4.35
C SER A 187 -10.74 -0.20 4.27
N THR A 188 -11.16 0.53 3.25
CA THR A 188 -12.56 0.82 2.99
C THR A 188 -12.81 1.05 1.52
N LEU A 189 -13.96 0.56 1.04
CA LEU A 189 -14.44 0.80 -0.31
C LEU A 189 -15.50 1.89 -0.27
N ASP A 190 -15.25 2.96 -0.99
CA ASP A 190 -16.18 4.08 -1.13
C ASP A 190 -17.20 3.87 -2.26
N ARG A 191 -18.13 4.84 -2.42
CA ARG A 191 -19.27 4.65 -3.31
C ARG A 191 -18.90 4.65 -4.78
N CYS A 192 -18.14 5.65 -5.24
CA CYS A 192 -17.78 5.85 -6.66
C CYS A 192 -16.76 6.97 -6.83
N LEU A 193 -16.36 7.23 -8.06
CA LEU A 193 -15.65 8.45 -8.46
C LEU A 193 -16.62 9.55 -8.90
N ASN A 194 -16.21 10.81 -8.74
CA ASN A 194 -16.86 11.94 -9.39
C ASN A 194 -16.28 12.16 -10.81
N ASP A 195 -16.86 13.14 -11.55
CA ASP A 195 -16.46 13.47 -12.93
C ASP A 195 -14.98 13.91 -13.06
N LYS A 196 -14.35 14.33 -11.95
CA LYS A 196 -12.94 14.70 -11.89
C LYS A 196 -12.02 13.57 -11.42
N GLY A 197 -12.58 12.37 -11.19
CA GLY A 197 -11.83 11.20 -10.74
C GLY A 197 -11.51 11.18 -9.24
N TYR A 198 -12.15 12.01 -8.41
CA TYR A 198 -12.04 11.96 -6.96
C TYR A 198 -13.02 10.94 -6.37
N ILE A 199 -12.56 10.24 -5.34
CA ILE A 199 -13.37 9.26 -4.60
C ILE A 199 -14.46 9.99 -3.79
N LEU A 200 -15.68 9.46 -3.80
CA LEU A 200 -16.82 9.93 -3.03
C LEU A 200 -17.32 8.84 -2.07
N PRO A 201 -17.49 9.14 -0.75
CA PRO A 201 -17.28 10.44 -0.10
C PRO A 201 -15.80 10.85 0.00
N GLY A 202 -14.87 9.91 -0.05
CA GLY A 202 -13.43 10.20 -0.07
C GLY A 202 -12.91 10.86 1.20
N LEU A 203 -11.77 11.52 1.06
CA LEU A 203 -11.12 12.32 2.11
C LEU A 203 -10.41 13.57 1.53
N GLY A 204 -10.68 13.93 0.28
CA GLY A 204 -9.96 14.97 -0.44
C GLY A 204 -8.66 14.46 -1.08
N ASP A 205 -7.68 15.34 -1.27
CA ASP A 205 -6.35 14.97 -1.75
C ASP A 205 -5.46 14.52 -0.59
N ALA A 206 -5.09 13.25 -0.60
CA ALA A 206 -4.29 12.66 0.47
C ALA A 206 -2.88 13.26 0.55
N GLY A 207 -2.27 13.57 -0.61
CA GLY A 207 -0.95 14.20 -0.67
C GLY A 207 -0.96 15.58 -0.04
N ASP A 208 -1.92 16.42 -0.41
CA ASP A 208 -2.04 17.77 0.15
C ASP A 208 -2.31 17.72 1.67
N ARG A 209 -3.18 16.80 2.12
CA ARG A 209 -3.46 16.63 3.55
C ARG A 209 -2.28 16.08 4.34
N LEU A 210 -1.47 15.17 3.76
CA LEU A 210 -0.25 14.63 4.37
C LEU A 210 0.84 15.67 4.50
N PHE A 211 1.01 16.52 3.47
CA PHE A 211 2.17 17.42 3.36
C PHE A 211 1.84 18.88 3.63
N GLY A 212 0.57 19.22 3.78
CA GLY A 212 0.14 20.60 4.04
C GLY A 212 0.43 21.52 2.85
N THR A 213 0.21 21.04 1.62
CA THR A 213 0.52 21.78 0.39
C THR A 213 -0.64 22.62 -0.14
N LYS A 214 -1.77 22.63 0.55
CA LYS A 214 -2.93 23.53 0.37
C LYS A 214 -3.45 24.04 1.69
#